data_41e4bc788a64dcbad1d0f9bd0ee9ccbe
#
_entry.id   41e4bc788a64dcbad1d0f9bd0ee9ccbe
#
_cell.length_a   1.000
_cell.length_b   1.000
_cell.length_c   1.000
_cell.angle_alpha   90.00
_cell.angle_beta   90.00
_cell.angle_gamma   90.00
#
_symmetry.space_group_name_H-M   'P 1'
#
loop_
_entity.id
_entity.type
_entity.pdbx_description
1 polymer ?
#
loop_
_entity_poly.entity_id
_entity_poly.type
_entity_poly.pdbx_seq_one_letter_code
_entity_poly.pdbx_strand_id
1 'polypeptide(L)'
;MMDMKKTFKLRFLMLTILVVFIGLMLALILFLQTTFLDGTYKNNKIAYLKDTAAQIDEGIQNDDILSVLEDISFSNEVCVRVITDAVGFTTYQDASSCALGKLSSKQLNKIATTTFDNGGEALFDSNSSNIKNAYIYSKLSKVNDENVLIMLSTSIVPLQSTIDTMYDQFNIIIIVVVIATILLALCLSSLIVKPIKKIEMEATNLPSGKYDHKLVKTDAREIENLNNTLARANEEIIKADVARKELIGNVSHDLRTPLTMIVGYGEMIRDFPEENNAENINVIINEAKRLSTLVDDLLDLSKVESGKIEFHNKDIKISDLLGSVYDQFEPYCKANNIEFVLNVEDSDVVVSVDENRLKQVLHNFISNALNYNDSDSPKIIIGEEKVDGAYRIYVYDNGSGVKEEDKDKIWNRYYKVDKEHKRSHIGSGIGLSLCKDILDKMGYKYGVDSVYKEYSKFYFDIL
;
A
#
# COMPACT_ATOMS: atom_id res chain seq x y z
N MET A 1 -10.63 8.14 27.40
CA MET A 1 -12.09 8.22 27.14
C MET A 1 -12.46 8.66 25.71
N MET A 2 -11.49 9.12 24.89
CA MET A 2 -11.71 9.57 23.50
C MET A 2 -11.68 8.43 22.45
N ASP A 3 -11.13 7.26 22.79
CA ASP A 3 -10.89 6.15 21.83
C ASP A 3 -12.08 5.21 21.59
N MET A 4 -13.02 5.09 22.51
CA MET A 4 -14.18 4.21 22.32
C MET A 4 -15.15 4.68 21.23
N LYS A 5 -15.27 6.00 20.97
CA LYS A 5 -16.17 6.54 19.94
C LYS A 5 -15.71 6.28 18.49
N LYS A 6 -14.39 6.24 18.22
CA LYS A 6 -13.85 5.98 16.86
C LYS A 6 -13.94 4.51 16.44
N THR A 7 -13.74 3.60 17.38
CA THR A 7 -13.82 2.15 17.11
C THR A 7 -15.24 1.66 16.88
N PHE A 8 -16.18 2.33 17.52
CA PHE A 8 -17.61 2.09 17.26
C PHE A 8 -17.97 2.48 15.84
N LYS A 9 -17.33 3.53 15.30
CA LYS A 9 -17.59 3.99 13.92
C LYS A 9 -17.21 2.96 12.86
N LEU A 10 -16.02 2.37 12.88
CA LEU A 10 -15.59 1.42 11.82
C LEU A 10 -16.41 0.13 11.85
N ARG A 11 -16.59 -0.48 13.02
CA ARG A 11 -17.44 -1.66 13.20
C ARG A 11 -18.90 -1.38 12.83
N PHE A 12 -19.42 -0.25 13.28
CA PHE A 12 -20.78 0.18 12.98
C PHE A 12 -20.97 0.46 11.50
N LEU A 13 -19.99 1.13 10.86
CA LEU A 13 -20.01 1.39 9.41
C LEU A 13 -20.02 0.09 8.61
N MET A 14 -19.14 -0.86 8.91
CA MET A 14 -19.11 -2.16 8.23
C MET A 14 -20.42 -2.94 8.41
N LEU A 15 -20.96 -2.95 9.64
CA LEU A 15 -22.23 -3.63 9.93
C LEU A 15 -23.40 -2.95 9.20
N THR A 16 -23.42 -1.61 9.15
CA THR A 16 -24.44 -0.84 8.42
C THR A 16 -24.38 -1.14 6.92
N ILE A 17 -23.19 -1.13 6.32
CA ILE A 17 -23.00 -1.45 4.90
C ILE A 17 -23.50 -2.87 4.61
N LEU A 18 -23.14 -3.84 5.46
CA LEU A 18 -23.54 -5.23 5.31
C LEU A 18 -25.06 -5.39 5.41
N VAL A 19 -25.71 -4.74 6.39
CA VAL A 19 -27.18 -4.77 6.58
C VAL A 19 -27.90 -4.13 5.40
N VAL A 20 -27.41 -2.96 4.92
CA VAL A 20 -27.99 -2.29 3.73
C VAL A 20 -27.85 -3.15 2.48
N PHE A 21 -26.67 -3.75 2.26
CA PHE A 21 -26.42 -4.62 1.11
C PHE A 21 -27.36 -5.83 1.10
N ILE A 22 -27.53 -6.48 2.26
CA ILE A 22 -28.41 -7.64 2.40
C ILE A 22 -29.88 -7.22 2.25
N GLY A 23 -30.28 -6.08 2.82
CA GLY A 23 -31.62 -5.53 2.63
C GLY A 23 -31.93 -5.28 1.16
N LEU A 24 -30.99 -4.73 0.39
CA LEU A 24 -31.13 -4.55 -1.05
C LEU A 24 -31.22 -5.88 -1.80
N MET A 25 -30.42 -6.88 -1.43
CA MET A 25 -30.46 -8.21 -2.04
C MET A 25 -31.80 -8.92 -1.78
N LEU A 26 -32.31 -8.85 -0.55
CA LEU A 26 -33.64 -9.41 -0.22
C LEU A 26 -34.74 -8.67 -0.96
N ALA A 27 -34.69 -7.35 -1.05
CA ALA A 27 -35.64 -6.55 -1.83
C ALA A 27 -35.62 -6.92 -3.34
N LEU A 28 -34.41 -7.14 -3.89
CA LEU A 28 -34.22 -7.57 -5.28
C LEU A 28 -34.80 -8.97 -5.51
N ILE A 29 -34.57 -9.91 -4.61
CA ILE A 29 -35.12 -11.27 -4.69
C ILE A 29 -36.65 -11.21 -4.67
N LEU A 30 -37.24 -10.44 -3.75
CA LEU A 30 -38.68 -10.24 -3.70
C LEU A 30 -39.23 -9.65 -5.00
N PHE A 31 -38.57 -8.59 -5.51
CA PHE A 31 -38.98 -7.96 -6.75
C PHE A 31 -38.92 -8.93 -7.95
N LEU A 32 -37.86 -9.68 -8.08
CA LEU A 32 -37.70 -10.69 -9.13
C LEU A 32 -38.77 -11.80 -8.98
N GLN A 33 -38.99 -12.27 -7.76
CA GLN A 33 -39.92 -13.35 -7.48
C GLN A 33 -41.37 -12.95 -7.79
N THR A 34 -41.76 -11.72 -7.41
CA THR A 34 -43.13 -11.23 -7.71
C THR A 34 -43.32 -10.92 -9.18
N THR A 35 -42.35 -10.28 -9.85
CA THR A 35 -42.51 -9.85 -11.25
C THR A 35 -42.33 -10.99 -12.24
N PHE A 36 -41.38 -11.90 -12.00
CA PHE A 36 -41.16 -13.07 -12.88
C PHE A 36 -42.21 -14.16 -12.71
N LEU A 37 -42.76 -14.34 -11.50
CA LEU A 37 -43.69 -15.41 -11.23
C LEU A 37 -44.94 -15.25 -12.09
N ASP A 38 -45.57 -14.07 -12.08
CA ASP A 38 -46.81 -13.82 -12.83
C ASP A 38 -46.59 -14.00 -14.34
N GLY A 39 -45.53 -13.43 -14.89
CA GLY A 39 -45.24 -13.52 -16.31
C GLY A 39 -44.90 -14.94 -16.78
N THR A 40 -44.01 -15.62 -16.02
CA THR A 40 -43.55 -16.97 -16.37
C THR A 40 -44.67 -18.02 -16.17
N TYR A 41 -45.43 -17.91 -15.09
CA TYR A 41 -46.56 -18.81 -14.81
C TYR A 41 -47.60 -18.69 -15.91
N LYS A 42 -48.01 -17.49 -16.31
CA LYS A 42 -48.92 -17.22 -17.40
C LYS A 42 -48.43 -17.83 -18.72
N ASN A 43 -47.19 -17.57 -19.10
CA ASN A 43 -46.63 -18.07 -20.35
C ASN A 43 -46.56 -19.60 -20.39
N ASN A 44 -46.14 -20.21 -19.27
CA ASN A 44 -46.08 -21.68 -19.17
C ASN A 44 -47.48 -22.32 -19.26
N LYS A 45 -48.50 -21.73 -18.63
CA LYS A 45 -49.89 -22.24 -18.73
C LYS A 45 -50.45 -22.08 -20.13
N ILE A 46 -50.15 -20.97 -20.83
CA ILE A 46 -50.57 -20.80 -22.25
C ILE A 46 -49.84 -21.79 -23.16
N ALA A 47 -48.55 -22.02 -22.95
CA ALA A 47 -47.81 -23.01 -23.71
C ALA A 47 -48.37 -24.43 -23.51
N TYR A 48 -48.66 -24.78 -22.26
CA TYR A 48 -49.26 -26.06 -21.92
C TYR A 48 -50.67 -26.26 -22.58
N LEU A 49 -51.52 -25.20 -22.62
CA LEU A 49 -52.79 -25.25 -23.32
C LEU A 49 -52.62 -25.51 -24.83
N LYS A 50 -51.63 -24.87 -25.46
CA LYS A 50 -51.35 -25.05 -26.88
C LYS A 50 -50.84 -26.46 -27.21
N ASP A 51 -49.93 -26.97 -26.37
CA ASP A 51 -49.40 -28.32 -26.54
C ASP A 51 -50.47 -29.39 -26.35
N THR A 52 -51.31 -29.24 -25.31
CA THR A 52 -52.47 -30.14 -25.08
C THR A 52 -53.47 -30.08 -26.23
N ALA A 53 -53.75 -28.90 -26.81
CA ALA A 53 -54.63 -28.78 -27.96
C ALA A 53 -54.07 -29.48 -29.21
N ALA A 54 -52.70 -29.44 -29.39
CA ALA A 54 -52.08 -30.17 -30.47
C ALA A 54 -52.21 -31.71 -30.29
N GLN A 55 -52.00 -32.19 -29.08
CA GLN A 55 -52.15 -33.60 -28.74
C GLN A 55 -53.62 -34.12 -28.99
N ILE A 56 -54.61 -33.32 -28.60
CA ILE A 56 -55.98 -33.62 -28.87
C ILE A 56 -56.32 -33.63 -30.38
N ASP A 57 -55.80 -32.67 -31.11
CA ASP A 57 -55.92 -32.58 -32.56
C ASP A 57 -55.31 -33.79 -33.26
N GLU A 58 -54.13 -34.23 -32.86
CA GLU A 58 -53.53 -35.47 -33.35
C GLU A 58 -54.28 -36.71 -32.98
N GLY A 59 -54.84 -36.82 -31.74
CA GLY A 59 -55.68 -37.91 -31.32
C GLY A 59 -57.02 -37.98 -32.10
N ILE A 60 -57.59 -36.83 -32.46
CA ILE A 60 -58.77 -36.78 -33.31
C ILE A 60 -58.50 -37.29 -34.72
N GLN A 61 -57.34 -36.92 -35.28
CA GLN A 61 -56.92 -37.33 -36.64
C GLN A 61 -56.59 -38.83 -36.72
N ASN A 62 -56.15 -39.44 -35.62
CA ASN A 62 -55.77 -40.85 -35.56
C ASN A 62 -56.85 -41.76 -35.03
N ASP A 63 -58.08 -41.25 -34.82
CA ASP A 63 -59.26 -41.99 -34.30
C ASP A 63 -59.05 -42.53 -32.86
N ASP A 64 -58.12 -41.94 -32.09
CA ASP A 64 -57.69 -42.32 -30.72
C ASP A 64 -57.99 -41.25 -29.67
N ILE A 65 -59.08 -40.50 -29.90
CA ILE A 65 -59.39 -39.34 -29.05
C ILE A 65 -59.74 -39.76 -27.62
N LEU A 66 -60.29 -40.94 -27.38
CA LEU A 66 -60.69 -41.37 -26.04
C LEU A 66 -59.48 -41.60 -25.12
N SER A 67 -58.42 -42.24 -25.63
CA SER A 67 -57.21 -42.45 -24.83
C SER A 67 -56.53 -41.16 -24.49
N VAL A 68 -56.46 -40.23 -25.43
CA VAL A 68 -55.84 -38.89 -25.23
C VAL A 68 -56.66 -38.06 -24.22
N LEU A 69 -57.96 -38.13 -24.28
CA LEU A 69 -58.84 -37.43 -23.33
C LEU A 69 -58.79 -38.05 -21.93
N GLU A 70 -58.61 -39.36 -21.80
CA GLU A 70 -58.36 -40.03 -20.52
C GLU A 70 -57.06 -39.58 -19.89
N ASP A 71 -55.95 -39.57 -20.62
CA ASP A 71 -54.62 -39.11 -20.13
C ASP A 71 -54.69 -37.66 -19.67
N ILE A 72 -55.32 -36.78 -20.43
CA ILE A 72 -55.49 -35.37 -20.08
C ILE A 72 -56.39 -35.23 -18.83
N SER A 73 -57.42 -36.04 -18.73
CA SER A 73 -58.32 -35.98 -17.58
C SER A 73 -57.66 -36.38 -16.28
N PHE A 74 -56.68 -37.27 -16.32
CA PHE A 74 -55.87 -37.64 -15.12
C PHE A 74 -54.97 -36.53 -14.64
N SER A 75 -54.57 -35.56 -15.52
CA SER A 75 -53.63 -34.49 -15.13
C SER A 75 -54.22 -33.37 -14.23
N ASN A 76 -55.55 -33.35 -14.04
CA ASN A 76 -56.32 -32.41 -13.18
C ASN A 76 -56.02 -30.88 -13.46
N GLU A 77 -55.34 -30.53 -14.53
CA GLU A 77 -54.90 -29.15 -14.75
C GLU A 77 -55.71 -28.41 -15.82
N VAL A 78 -56.32 -29.14 -16.76
CA VAL A 78 -56.97 -28.55 -17.93
C VAL A 78 -58.40 -29.17 -18.11
N CYS A 79 -59.34 -28.29 -18.33
CA CYS A 79 -60.65 -28.67 -18.69
C CYS A 79 -60.80 -28.62 -20.21
N VAL A 80 -61.29 -29.69 -20.82
CA VAL A 80 -61.36 -29.82 -22.27
C VAL A 80 -62.88 -29.93 -22.71
N ARG A 81 -63.17 -29.23 -23.80
CA ARG A 81 -64.48 -29.38 -24.52
C ARG A 81 -64.23 -29.43 -26.01
N VAL A 82 -64.69 -30.54 -26.61
CA VAL A 82 -64.60 -30.71 -28.06
C VAL A 82 -65.99 -30.61 -28.60
N ILE A 83 -66.26 -29.82 -29.62
CA ILE A 83 -67.52 -29.58 -30.26
C ILE A 83 -67.40 -29.93 -31.73
N THR A 84 -68.26 -30.86 -32.22
CA THR A 84 -68.43 -31.21 -33.64
C THR A 84 -69.77 -30.71 -34.13
N ASP A 85 -69.93 -30.58 -35.44
CA ASP A 85 -71.21 -30.16 -36.05
C ASP A 85 -72.37 -31.16 -35.75
N ALA A 86 -72.07 -32.44 -35.49
CA ALA A 86 -73.05 -33.49 -35.27
C ALA A 86 -73.32 -33.80 -33.78
N VAL A 87 -72.29 -33.82 -32.92
CA VAL A 87 -72.40 -34.15 -31.49
C VAL A 87 -71.35 -33.40 -30.68
N GLY A 88 -71.82 -32.65 -29.70
CA GLY A 88 -70.88 -31.99 -28.77
C GLY A 88 -70.37 -32.97 -27.72
N PHE A 89 -69.07 -33.28 -27.71
CA PHE A 89 -68.40 -34.00 -26.65
C PHE A 89 -67.86 -33.03 -25.61
N THR A 90 -68.03 -33.32 -24.35
CA THR A 90 -67.47 -32.54 -23.27
C THR A 90 -66.90 -33.50 -22.24
N THR A 91 -65.60 -33.44 -22.07
CA THR A 91 -64.92 -34.09 -20.93
C THR A 91 -64.76 -33.09 -19.82
N TYR A 92 -65.26 -33.42 -18.66
CA TYR A 92 -65.09 -32.59 -17.45
C TYR A 92 -64.35 -33.36 -16.39
N GLN A 93 -63.42 -32.71 -15.80
CA GLN A 93 -63.12 -33.00 -14.44
C GLN A 93 -63.91 -32.02 -13.58
N ASP A 94 -64.70 -32.51 -12.69
CA ASP A 94 -65.52 -31.79 -11.74
C ASP A 94 -66.24 -30.55 -12.34
N ALA A 95 -67.51 -30.74 -12.70
CA ALA A 95 -68.30 -29.74 -13.41
C ALA A 95 -68.42 -28.37 -12.71
N SER A 96 -68.08 -28.29 -11.43
CA SER A 96 -68.21 -27.07 -10.64
C SER A 96 -67.05 -26.10 -10.85
N SER A 97 -65.82 -26.56 -11.23
CA SER A 97 -64.65 -25.76 -11.43
C SER A 97 -64.31 -25.45 -12.90
N CYS A 98 -64.84 -26.19 -13.84
CA CYS A 98 -64.59 -26.01 -15.26
C CYS A 98 -65.20 -24.71 -15.82
N ALA A 99 -64.38 -23.84 -16.33
CA ALA A 99 -64.82 -22.57 -16.92
C ALA A 99 -65.67 -22.77 -18.18
N LEU A 100 -65.35 -23.81 -18.95
CA LEU A 100 -66.07 -24.13 -20.20
C LEU A 100 -67.51 -24.59 -19.97
N GLY A 101 -67.85 -25.21 -18.83
CA GLY A 101 -69.18 -25.62 -18.45
C GLY A 101 -70.08 -24.45 -18.10
N LYS A 102 -69.54 -23.27 -17.81
CA LYS A 102 -70.31 -22.07 -17.45
C LYS A 102 -70.56 -21.14 -18.65
N LEU A 103 -70.10 -21.51 -19.84
CA LEU A 103 -70.28 -20.71 -21.05
C LEU A 103 -71.72 -20.81 -21.58
N SER A 104 -72.37 -19.67 -21.81
CA SER A 104 -73.60 -19.59 -22.50
C SER A 104 -73.43 -19.88 -23.99
N SER A 105 -74.52 -20.33 -24.68
CA SER A 105 -74.47 -20.55 -26.13
C SER A 105 -74.00 -19.33 -26.94
N LYS A 106 -74.30 -18.12 -26.46
CA LYS A 106 -73.87 -16.88 -27.08
C LYS A 106 -72.35 -16.68 -26.97
N GLN A 107 -71.79 -17.09 -25.85
CA GLN A 107 -70.29 -17.01 -25.62
C GLN A 107 -69.58 -18.10 -26.43
N LEU A 108 -70.15 -19.31 -26.51
CA LEU A 108 -69.59 -20.38 -27.34
C LEU A 108 -69.52 -19.97 -28.82
N ASN A 109 -70.67 -19.41 -29.36
CA ASN A 109 -70.66 -18.91 -30.72
C ASN A 109 -69.65 -17.78 -30.95
N LYS A 110 -69.50 -16.88 -29.99
CA LYS A 110 -68.48 -15.83 -30.05
C LYS A 110 -67.03 -16.39 -30.07
N ILE A 111 -66.76 -17.41 -29.25
CA ILE A 111 -65.46 -18.10 -29.24
C ILE A 111 -65.25 -18.77 -30.61
N ALA A 112 -66.21 -19.50 -31.13
CA ALA A 112 -66.15 -20.20 -32.41
C ALA A 112 -65.85 -19.22 -33.57
N THR A 113 -66.64 -18.13 -33.67
CA THR A 113 -66.50 -17.14 -34.73
C THR A 113 -65.12 -16.43 -34.62
N THR A 114 -64.71 -16.04 -33.42
CA THR A 114 -63.38 -15.38 -33.22
C THR A 114 -62.25 -16.34 -33.54
N THR A 115 -62.33 -17.62 -33.23
CA THR A 115 -61.31 -18.62 -33.58
C THR A 115 -61.20 -18.81 -35.08
N PHE A 116 -62.38 -18.83 -35.77
CA PHE A 116 -62.40 -18.90 -37.23
C PHE A 116 -61.81 -17.67 -37.89
N ASP A 117 -62.16 -16.48 -37.42
CA ASP A 117 -61.64 -15.18 -37.95
C ASP A 117 -60.14 -15.00 -37.72
N ASN A 118 -59.61 -15.60 -36.66
CA ASN A 118 -58.16 -15.53 -36.32
C ASN A 118 -57.31 -16.66 -36.98
N GLY A 119 -57.83 -17.35 -37.97
CA GLY A 119 -57.05 -18.36 -38.69
C GLY A 119 -56.99 -19.72 -38.01
N GLY A 120 -58.00 -20.05 -37.18
CA GLY A 120 -58.17 -21.38 -36.56
C GLY A 120 -57.68 -21.50 -35.12
N GLU A 121 -57.05 -20.43 -34.53
CA GLU A 121 -56.62 -20.43 -33.13
C GLU A 121 -56.99 -19.14 -32.43
N ALA A 122 -57.42 -19.19 -31.19
CA ALA A 122 -57.68 -18.01 -30.38
C ALA A 122 -57.43 -18.24 -28.89
N LEU A 123 -56.93 -17.22 -28.21
CA LEU A 123 -56.75 -17.21 -26.75
C LEU A 123 -57.67 -16.13 -26.15
N PHE A 124 -58.46 -16.52 -25.19
CA PHE A 124 -59.39 -15.64 -24.49
C PHE A 124 -58.97 -15.52 -23.03
N ASP A 125 -58.81 -14.27 -22.58
CA ASP A 125 -58.52 -13.92 -21.18
C ASP A 125 -59.87 -13.81 -20.41
N SER A 126 -59.80 -13.99 -19.10
CA SER A 126 -60.91 -13.91 -18.17
C SER A 126 -61.76 -12.62 -18.30
N ASN A 127 -61.14 -11.53 -18.71
CA ASN A 127 -61.80 -10.24 -18.89
C ASN A 127 -62.68 -10.18 -20.13
N SER A 128 -62.46 -11.01 -21.13
CA SER A 128 -63.19 -11.01 -22.40
C SER A 128 -64.43 -11.91 -22.39
N SER A 129 -64.57 -12.83 -21.42
CA SER A 129 -65.60 -13.86 -21.39
C SER A 129 -66.51 -13.84 -20.18
N ASN A 130 -66.45 -12.87 -19.27
CA ASN A 130 -67.17 -12.83 -17.98
C ASN A 130 -66.88 -14.02 -17.04
N ILE A 131 -65.80 -14.76 -17.27
CA ILE A 131 -65.38 -15.90 -16.46
C ILE A 131 -64.16 -15.47 -15.69
N LYS A 132 -64.26 -15.25 -14.40
CA LYS A 132 -63.17 -14.83 -13.56
C LYS A 132 -62.12 -15.90 -13.50
N ASN A 133 -60.81 -15.46 -13.72
CA ASN A 133 -59.62 -16.24 -13.39
C ASN A 133 -59.35 -17.51 -14.23
N ALA A 134 -59.68 -17.54 -15.52
CA ALA A 134 -59.34 -18.65 -16.41
C ALA A 134 -58.88 -18.15 -17.78
N TYR A 135 -57.94 -18.86 -18.38
CA TYR A 135 -57.61 -18.75 -19.80
C TYR A 135 -58.43 -19.82 -20.57
N ILE A 136 -58.94 -19.40 -21.72
CA ILE A 136 -59.59 -20.33 -22.66
C ILE A 136 -58.80 -20.25 -23.97
N TYR A 137 -58.21 -21.37 -24.36
CA TYR A 137 -57.57 -21.51 -25.66
C TYR A 137 -58.51 -22.34 -26.54
N SER A 138 -58.74 -21.94 -27.79
CA SER A 138 -59.53 -22.62 -28.75
C SER A 138 -58.78 -22.86 -30.05
N LYS A 139 -58.92 -24.03 -30.61
CA LYS A 139 -58.37 -24.45 -31.89
C LYS A 139 -59.47 -25.10 -32.77
N LEU A 140 -59.42 -24.69 -34.03
CA LEU A 140 -60.31 -25.29 -35.04
C LEU A 140 -59.54 -26.38 -35.81
N SER A 141 -60.04 -27.58 -35.85
CA SER A 141 -59.47 -28.68 -36.61
C SER A 141 -60.49 -29.16 -37.66
N LYS A 142 -60.10 -29.87 -38.72
CA LYS A 142 -60.96 -30.50 -39.73
C LYS A 142 -60.67 -31.98 -39.71
N VAL A 143 -61.79 -32.77 -39.55
CA VAL A 143 -61.72 -34.20 -39.58
C VAL A 143 -62.90 -34.71 -40.47
N ASN A 144 -62.61 -35.48 -41.50
CA ASN A 144 -63.55 -35.99 -42.45
C ASN A 144 -64.53 -34.94 -43.07
N ASP A 145 -63.97 -33.74 -43.41
CA ASP A 145 -64.69 -32.55 -43.89
C ASP A 145 -65.63 -31.87 -42.85
N GLU A 146 -65.71 -32.34 -41.62
CA GLU A 146 -66.37 -31.67 -40.51
C GLU A 146 -65.48 -30.76 -39.73
N ASN A 147 -65.95 -29.60 -39.27
CA ASN A 147 -65.21 -28.68 -38.41
C ASN A 147 -65.32 -29.15 -36.96
N VAL A 148 -64.21 -29.29 -36.29
CA VAL A 148 -64.09 -29.63 -34.87
C VAL A 148 -63.53 -28.49 -34.12
N LEU A 149 -64.24 -27.97 -33.11
CA LEU A 149 -63.73 -26.90 -32.23
C LEU A 149 -63.23 -27.52 -30.92
N ILE A 150 -61.94 -27.47 -30.71
CA ILE A 150 -61.31 -27.91 -29.49
C ILE A 150 -61.17 -26.69 -28.57
N MET A 151 -61.68 -26.75 -27.36
CA MET A 151 -61.60 -25.71 -26.36
C MET A 151 -60.98 -26.27 -25.11
N LEU A 152 -59.95 -25.53 -24.59
CA LEU A 152 -59.23 -25.87 -23.38
C LEU A 152 -59.29 -24.70 -22.39
N SER A 153 -59.46 -24.99 -21.13
CA SER A 153 -59.46 -23.97 -20.09
C SER A 153 -58.62 -24.39 -18.91
N THR A 154 -57.77 -23.45 -18.42
CA THR A 154 -57.00 -23.62 -17.20
C THR A 154 -57.20 -22.43 -16.27
N SER A 155 -57.06 -22.65 -14.95
CA SER A 155 -57.14 -21.58 -13.96
C SER A 155 -55.86 -20.77 -13.96
N ILE A 156 -55.99 -19.43 -13.86
CA ILE A 156 -54.86 -18.48 -13.75
C ILE A 156 -54.41 -18.32 -12.29
N VAL A 157 -55.31 -18.60 -11.35
CA VAL A 157 -55.00 -18.35 -9.93
C VAL A 157 -54.23 -19.55 -9.39
N PRO A 158 -52.99 -19.33 -8.92
CA PRO A 158 -52.28 -20.38 -8.21
C PRO A 158 -53.12 -20.87 -7.03
N LEU A 159 -53.09 -22.18 -6.79
CA LEU A 159 -53.74 -22.72 -5.60
C LEU A 159 -53.20 -21.99 -4.35
N GLN A 160 -54.12 -21.59 -3.44
CA GLN A 160 -53.77 -20.86 -2.22
C GLN A 160 -52.63 -21.55 -1.46
N SER A 161 -52.59 -22.88 -1.46
CA SER A 161 -51.52 -23.69 -0.87
C SER A 161 -50.15 -23.43 -1.47
N THR A 162 -50.06 -23.09 -2.76
CA THR A 162 -48.78 -22.76 -3.42
C THR A 162 -48.26 -21.40 -2.96
N ILE A 163 -49.16 -20.42 -2.82
CA ILE A 163 -48.83 -19.09 -2.32
C ILE A 163 -48.34 -19.17 -0.87
N ASP A 164 -49.06 -19.91 -0.03
CA ASP A 164 -48.71 -20.10 1.39
C ASP A 164 -47.32 -20.79 1.53
N THR A 165 -47.04 -21.82 0.72
CA THR A 165 -45.74 -22.50 0.69
C THR A 165 -44.59 -21.54 0.29
N MET A 166 -44.83 -20.63 -0.65
CA MET A 166 -43.87 -19.64 -1.06
C MET A 166 -43.55 -18.62 0.06
N TYR A 167 -44.57 -18.19 0.81
CA TYR A 167 -44.35 -17.32 1.98
C TYR A 167 -43.56 -18.03 3.08
N ASP A 168 -43.82 -19.29 3.34
CA ASP A 168 -43.08 -20.09 4.33
C ASP A 168 -41.63 -20.27 3.92
N GLN A 169 -41.36 -20.61 2.65
CA GLN A 169 -39.99 -20.69 2.11
C GLN A 169 -39.25 -19.36 2.22
N PHE A 170 -39.94 -18.25 1.93
CA PHE A 170 -39.35 -16.93 2.02
C PHE A 170 -38.97 -16.56 3.47
N ASN A 171 -39.82 -16.85 4.44
CA ASN A 171 -39.53 -16.65 5.86
C ASN A 171 -38.31 -17.46 6.32
N ILE A 172 -38.15 -18.70 5.86
CA ILE A 172 -36.97 -19.51 6.16
C ILE A 172 -35.71 -18.89 5.55
N ILE A 173 -35.75 -18.41 4.32
CA ILE A 173 -34.65 -17.74 3.65
C ILE A 173 -34.22 -16.50 4.44
N ILE A 174 -35.15 -15.66 4.88
CA ILE A 174 -34.88 -14.49 5.70
C ILE A 174 -34.10 -14.87 6.96
N ILE A 175 -34.57 -15.87 7.70
CA ILE A 175 -33.94 -16.33 8.94
C ILE A 175 -32.50 -16.80 8.68
N VAL A 176 -32.30 -17.64 7.64
CA VAL A 176 -30.96 -18.16 7.29
C VAL A 176 -30.01 -17.03 6.89
N VAL A 177 -30.47 -16.07 6.10
CA VAL A 177 -29.67 -14.91 5.66
C VAL A 177 -29.29 -14.02 6.84
N VAL A 178 -30.21 -13.77 7.78
CA VAL A 178 -29.91 -12.98 8.98
C VAL A 178 -28.83 -13.66 9.84
N ILE A 179 -28.96 -14.97 10.07
CA ILE A 179 -27.95 -15.73 10.83
C ILE A 179 -26.60 -15.69 10.13
N ALA A 180 -26.56 -15.96 8.83
CA ALA A 180 -25.34 -15.91 8.03
C ALA A 180 -24.66 -14.52 8.08
N THR A 181 -25.46 -13.45 8.05
CA THR A 181 -25.00 -12.08 8.16
C THR A 181 -24.30 -11.81 9.49
N ILE A 182 -24.91 -12.26 10.59
CA ILE A 182 -24.32 -12.09 11.93
C ILE A 182 -22.98 -12.84 12.02
N LEU A 183 -22.93 -14.08 11.54
CA LEU A 183 -21.70 -14.87 11.55
C LEU A 183 -20.60 -14.22 10.70
N LEU A 184 -20.94 -13.73 9.50
CA LEU A 184 -20.02 -13.03 8.62
C LEU A 184 -19.48 -11.73 9.27
N ALA A 185 -20.36 -10.96 9.91
CA ALA A 185 -19.97 -9.74 10.61
C ALA A 185 -18.99 -10.02 11.78
N LEU A 186 -19.21 -11.08 12.54
CA LEU A 186 -18.32 -11.52 13.61
C LEU A 186 -16.96 -11.96 13.07
N CYS A 187 -16.97 -12.72 11.97
CA CYS A 187 -15.76 -13.17 11.27
C CYS A 187 -14.93 -11.97 10.77
N LEU A 188 -15.50 -11.06 10.00
CA LEU A 188 -14.83 -9.86 9.49
C LEU A 188 -14.33 -8.95 10.63
N SER A 189 -15.10 -8.83 11.72
CA SER A 189 -14.65 -8.07 12.90
C SER A 189 -13.40 -8.67 13.54
N SER A 190 -13.27 -10.00 13.56
CA SER A 190 -12.12 -10.68 14.17
C SER A 190 -10.89 -10.67 13.26
N LEU A 191 -11.07 -10.85 11.95
CA LEU A 191 -9.97 -10.97 10.99
C LEU A 191 -9.39 -9.62 10.57
N ILE A 192 -10.21 -8.56 10.50
CA ILE A 192 -9.78 -7.28 9.95
C ILE A 192 -9.77 -6.19 11.03
N VAL A 193 -10.91 -5.98 11.71
CA VAL A 193 -11.06 -4.80 12.59
C VAL A 193 -10.19 -4.89 13.84
N LYS A 194 -10.10 -6.06 14.48
CA LYS A 194 -9.30 -6.24 15.70
C LYS A 194 -7.80 -6.05 15.46
N PRO A 195 -7.16 -6.65 14.43
CA PRO A 195 -5.75 -6.44 14.14
C PRO A 195 -5.44 -4.98 13.79
N ILE A 196 -6.24 -4.34 12.92
CA ILE A 196 -6.04 -2.93 12.56
C ILE A 196 -6.10 -2.03 13.80
N LYS A 197 -7.04 -2.28 14.71
CA LYS A 197 -7.13 -1.51 15.95
C LYS A 197 -5.89 -1.70 16.85
N LYS A 198 -5.33 -2.91 16.90
CA LYS A 198 -4.09 -3.14 17.64
C LYS A 198 -2.93 -2.37 17.03
N ILE A 199 -2.80 -2.39 15.70
CA ILE A 199 -1.79 -1.58 15.00
C ILE A 199 -1.96 -0.09 15.31
N GLU A 200 -3.20 0.43 15.26
CA GLU A 200 -3.49 1.84 15.59
C GLU A 200 -3.04 2.19 17.02
N MET A 201 -3.33 1.33 18.00
CA MET A 201 -2.90 1.56 19.39
C MET A 201 -1.38 1.52 19.55
N GLU A 202 -0.72 0.51 18.95
CA GLU A 202 0.74 0.40 19.02
C GLU A 202 1.45 1.52 18.24
N ALA A 203 0.89 1.97 17.11
CA ALA A 203 1.43 3.07 16.33
C ALA A 203 1.51 4.40 17.12
N THR A 204 0.73 4.58 18.19
CA THR A 204 0.87 5.74 19.09
C THR A 204 2.19 5.73 19.86
N ASN A 205 2.85 4.57 19.96
CA ASN A 205 4.14 4.39 20.63
C ASN A 205 5.35 4.60 19.68
N LEU A 206 5.11 4.72 18.36
CA LEU A 206 6.17 4.93 17.37
C LEU A 206 7.10 6.12 17.68
N PRO A 207 6.58 7.32 18.06
CA PRO A 207 7.45 8.47 18.35
C PRO A 207 8.40 8.23 19.53
N SER A 208 8.08 7.28 20.41
CA SER A 208 8.93 6.91 21.55
C SER A 208 9.81 5.68 21.28
N GLY A 209 9.80 5.14 20.06
CA GLY A 209 10.54 3.93 19.69
C GLY A 209 10.05 2.65 20.36
N LYS A 210 8.80 2.62 20.85
CA LYS A 210 8.27 1.49 21.63
C LYS A 210 7.18 0.72 20.90
N TYR A 211 7.21 0.68 19.58
CA TYR A 211 6.27 -0.10 18.79
C TYR A 211 6.55 -1.60 18.92
N ASP A 212 5.59 -2.37 19.44
CA ASP A 212 5.72 -3.83 19.56
C ASP A 212 4.88 -4.55 18.49
N HIS A 213 5.54 -4.93 17.38
CA HIS A 213 4.93 -5.65 16.27
C HIS A 213 4.45 -7.06 16.63
N LYS A 214 4.99 -7.70 17.69
CA LYS A 214 4.64 -9.06 18.11
C LYS A 214 3.24 -9.16 18.74
N LEU A 215 2.70 -8.04 19.20
CA LEU A 215 1.34 -7.96 19.75
C LEU A 215 0.26 -8.11 18.69
N VAL A 216 0.59 -7.88 17.40
CA VAL A 216 -0.38 -7.95 16.30
C VAL A 216 -0.24 -9.29 15.59
N LYS A 217 -1.11 -10.24 15.92
CA LYS A 217 -1.23 -11.52 15.21
C LYS A 217 -2.39 -11.42 14.21
N THR A 218 -2.13 -11.75 12.95
CA THR A 218 -3.11 -11.74 11.87
C THR A 218 -2.72 -12.73 10.79
N ASP A 219 -3.72 -13.34 10.15
CA ASP A 219 -3.53 -14.22 9.00
C ASP A 219 -3.70 -13.45 7.67
N ALA A 220 -4.07 -12.16 7.73
CA ALA A 220 -4.20 -11.32 6.55
C ALA A 220 -2.83 -10.73 6.17
N ARG A 221 -2.31 -11.14 5.02
CA ARG A 221 -0.97 -10.79 4.53
C ARG A 221 -0.74 -9.28 4.41
N GLU A 222 -1.76 -8.54 4.00
CA GLU A 222 -1.71 -7.08 3.85
C GLU A 222 -1.54 -6.38 5.20
N ILE A 223 -2.22 -6.88 6.23
CA ILE A 223 -2.13 -6.35 7.60
C ILE A 223 -0.77 -6.72 8.22
N GLU A 224 -0.27 -7.92 7.95
CA GLU A 224 1.06 -8.35 8.37
C GLU A 224 2.16 -7.48 7.73
N ASN A 225 2.06 -7.22 6.42
CA ASN A 225 3.00 -6.35 5.71
C ASN A 225 2.98 -4.92 6.28
N LEU A 226 1.81 -4.38 6.59
CA LEU A 226 1.69 -3.08 7.25
C LEU A 226 2.38 -3.08 8.62
N ASN A 227 2.14 -4.11 9.42
CA ASN A 227 2.77 -4.27 10.75
C ASN A 227 4.30 -4.33 10.65
N ASN A 228 4.83 -5.09 9.68
CA ASN A 228 6.27 -5.21 9.45
C ASN A 228 6.89 -3.90 8.94
N THR A 229 6.16 -3.15 8.10
CA THR A 229 6.61 -1.83 7.64
C THR A 229 6.72 -0.83 8.79
N LEU A 230 5.73 -0.82 9.70
CA LEU A 230 5.77 0.01 10.90
C LEU A 230 6.90 -0.42 11.86
N ALA A 231 7.17 -1.73 11.98
CA ALA A 231 8.29 -2.23 12.77
C ALA A 231 9.65 -1.71 12.24
N ARG A 232 9.86 -1.74 10.92
CA ARG A 232 11.08 -1.18 10.29
C ARG A 232 11.19 0.32 10.53
N ALA A 233 10.09 1.06 10.35
CA ALA A 233 10.07 2.50 10.64
C ALA A 233 10.43 2.79 12.11
N ASN A 234 9.96 1.97 13.05
CA ASN A 234 10.31 2.09 14.46
C ASN A 234 11.80 1.84 14.72
N GLU A 235 12.40 0.85 14.07
CA GLU A 235 13.84 0.59 14.16
C GLU A 235 14.67 1.78 13.66
N GLU A 236 14.27 2.40 12.56
CA GLU A 236 14.94 3.60 12.03
C GLU A 236 14.81 4.80 12.98
N ILE A 237 13.64 4.99 13.59
CA ILE A 237 13.44 6.04 14.62
C ILE A 237 14.36 5.81 15.82
N ILE A 238 14.47 4.56 16.31
CA ILE A 238 15.34 4.23 17.43
C ILE A 238 16.79 4.51 17.07
N LYS A 239 17.26 4.06 15.90
CA LYS A 239 18.63 4.30 15.43
C LYS A 239 18.94 5.80 15.35
N ALA A 240 18.01 6.58 14.80
CA ALA A 240 18.16 8.03 14.70
C ALA A 240 18.20 8.71 16.08
N ASP A 241 17.36 8.29 17.04
CA ASP A 241 17.35 8.85 18.40
C ASP A 241 18.63 8.51 19.17
N VAL A 242 19.13 7.28 19.03
CA VAL A 242 20.41 6.88 19.62
C VAL A 242 21.56 7.72 19.05
N ALA A 243 21.66 7.80 17.72
CA ALA A 243 22.70 8.60 17.06
C ALA A 243 22.63 10.09 17.47
N ARG A 244 21.41 10.66 17.60
CA ARG A 244 21.21 12.03 18.07
C ARG A 244 21.69 12.23 19.51
N LYS A 245 21.42 11.28 20.41
CA LYS A 245 21.85 11.34 21.82
C LYS A 245 23.37 11.24 21.94
N GLU A 246 23.98 10.34 21.17
CA GLU A 246 25.45 10.23 21.09
C GLU A 246 26.08 11.51 20.57
N LEU A 247 25.51 12.11 19.52
CA LEU A 247 25.94 13.41 18.98
C LEU A 247 25.96 14.47 20.08
N ILE A 248 24.82 14.67 20.78
CA ILE A 248 24.70 15.70 21.82
C ILE A 248 25.71 15.44 22.96
N GLY A 249 25.88 14.19 23.37
CA GLY A 249 26.83 13.79 24.40
C GLY A 249 28.27 14.13 24.02
N ASN A 250 28.69 13.74 22.83
CA ASN A 250 30.04 13.95 22.33
C ASN A 250 30.35 15.45 22.11
N VAL A 251 29.40 16.19 21.49
CA VAL A 251 29.53 17.66 21.32
C VAL A 251 29.67 18.36 22.68
N SER A 252 28.86 17.99 23.66
CA SER A 252 28.91 18.60 24.99
C SER A 252 30.27 18.35 25.67
N HIS A 253 30.86 17.17 25.51
CA HIS A 253 32.15 16.81 26.04
C HIS A 253 33.28 17.62 25.34
N ASP A 254 33.26 17.63 24.01
CA ASP A 254 34.30 18.27 23.19
C ASP A 254 34.28 19.82 23.27
N LEU A 255 33.12 20.42 23.60
CA LEU A 255 33.01 21.85 23.94
C LEU A 255 33.46 22.14 25.38
N ARG A 256 33.22 21.26 26.35
CA ARG A 256 33.56 21.49 27.76
C ARG A 256 35.07 21.56 27.99
N THR A 257 35.82 20.68 27.32
CA THR A 257 37.28 20.57 27.52
C THR A 257 38.00 21.90 27.21
N PRO A 258 37.92 22.48 25.99
CA PRO A 258 38.56 23.75 25.67
C PRO A 258 38.04 24.90 26.54
N LEU A 259 36.76 24.93 26.86
CA LEU A 259 36.16 25.94 27.71
C LEU A 259 36.76 25.90 29.14
N THR A 260 36.95 24.70 29.71
CA THR A 260 37.60 24.53 31.01
C THR A 260 39.06 25.02 30.98
N MET A 261 39.80 24.75 29.90
CA MET A 261 41.16 25.25 29.72
C MET A 261 41.22 26.78 29.64
N ILE A 262 40.33 27.39 28.82
CA ILE A 262 40.24 28.86 28.70
C ILE A 262 39.95 29.49 30.06
N VAL A 263 39.01 28.97 30.81
CA VAL A 263 38.65 29.49 32.15
C VAL A 263 39.81 29.30 33.13
N GLY A 264 40.39 28.07 33.19
CA GLY A 264 41.48 27.78 34.12
C GLY A 264 42.74 28.62 33.87
N TYR A 265 43.17 28.78 32.60
CA TYR A 265 44.29 29.65 32.29
C TYR A 265 43.96 31.14 32.48
N GLY A 266 42.71 31.55 32.25
CA GLY A 266 42.23 32.89 32.56
C GLY A 266 42.27 33.20 34.06
N GLU A 267 41.86 32.25 34.91
CA GLU A 267 41.95 32.35 36.37
C GLU A 267 43.43 32.39 36.83
N MET A 268 44.28 31.57 36.24
CA MET A 268 45.73 31.58 36.53
C MET A 268 46.37 32.94 36.22
N ILE A 269 46.07 33.56 35.08
CA ILE A 269 46.55 34.91 34.74
C ILE A 269 46.01 35.96 35.72
N ARG A 270 44.76 35.84 36.16
CA ARG A 270 44.16 36.76 37.11
C ARG A 270 44.80 36.65 38.50
N ASP A 271 45.06 35.44 38.97
CA ASP A 271 45.51 35.19 40.35
C ASP A 271 47.05 35.30 40.49
N PHE A 272 47.81 35.13 39.38
CA PHE A 272 49.27 35.22 39.32
C PHE A 272 49.76 36.15 38.20
N PRO A 273 49.49 37.45 38.27
CA PRO A 273 49.77 38.41 37.19
C PRO A 273 51.26 38.64 36.90
N GLU A 274 52.14 38.23 37.79
CA GLU A 274 53.64 38.42 37.65
C GLU A 274 54.30 37.24 36.91
N GLU A 275 53.64 36.16 36.65
CA GLU A 275 54.14 35.03 35.87
C GLU A 275 54.15 35.30 34.36
N ASN A 276 54.91 34.48 33.57
CA ASN A 276 54.99 34.62 32.10
C ASN A 276 53.60 34.32 31.44
N ASN A 277 52.77 35.36 31.42
CA ASN A 277 51.39 35.25 30.94
C ASN A 277 51.30 35.05 29.44
N ALA A 278 52.38 35.23 28.65
CA ALA A 278 52.34 35.06 27.20
C ALA A 278 52.03 33.61 26.76
N GLU A 279 52.60 32.63 27.47
CA GLU A 279 52.32 31.22 27.19
C GLU A 279 50.85 30.85 27.55
N ASN A 280 50.39 31.32 28.71
CA ASN A 280 49.02 31.10 29.16
C ASN A 280 47.99 31.75 28.22
N ILE A 281 48.26 32.97 27.74
CA ILE A 281 47.43 33.67 26.75
C ILE A 281 47.40 32.89 25.44
N ASN A 282 48.55 32.35 24.97
CA ASN A 282 48.59 31.54 23.76
C ASN A 282 47.75 30.26 23.87
N VAL A 283 47.72 29.61 25.04
CA VAL A 283 46.83 28.47 25.28
C VAL A 283 45.37 28.89 25.14
N ILE A 284 44.96 30.01 25.75
CA ILE A 284 43.59 30.53 25.64
C ILE A 284 43.22 30.82 24.20
N ILE A 285 44.10 31.48 23.43
CA ILE A 285 43.87 31.82 22.02
C ILE A 285 43.72 30.54 21.17
N ASN A 286 44.58 29.54 21.40
CA ASN A 286 44.56 28.30 20.66
C ASN A 286 43.28 27.48 20.95
N GLU A 287 42.88 27.40 22.24
CA GLU A 287 41.63 26.70 22.59
C GLU A 287 40.37 27.45 22.10
N ALA A 288 40.38 28.78 22.07
CA ALA A 288 39.29 29.57 21.49
C ALA A 288 39.19 29.38 19.97
N LYS A 289 40.32 29.33 19.23
CA LYS A 289 40.35 29.01 17.81
C LYS A 289 39.83 27.59 17.54
N ARG A 290 40.26 26.63 18.36
CA ARG A 290 39.80 25.23 18.28
C ARG A 290 38.26 25.12 18.47
N LEU A 291 37.74 25.88 19.47
CA LEU A 291 36.31 25.94 19.72
C LEU A 291 35.54 26.51 18.52
N SER A 292 36.07 27.58 17.90
CA SER A 292 35.47 28.16 16.67
C SER A 292 35.43 27.15 15.54
N THR A 293 36.53 26.46 15.27
CA THR A 293 36.53 25.39 14.22
C THR A 293 35.52 24.29 14.49
N LEU A 294 35.37 23.86 15.75
CA LEU A 294 34.43 22.84 16.14
C LEU A 294 32.98 23.29 15.93
N VAL A 295 32.67 24.57 16.22
CA VAL A 295 31.33 25.15 15.95
C VAL A 295 31.08 25.23 14.45
N ASP A 296 32.06 25.64 13.65
CA ASP A 296 31.92 25.69 12.18
C ASP A 296 31.71 24.31 11.58
N ASP A 297 32.45 23.28 12.05
CA ASP A 297 32.25 21.88 11.66
C ASP A 297 30.82 21.39 11.97
N LEU A 298 30.28 21.75 13.15
CA LEU A 298 28.91 21.40 13.55
C LEU A 298 27.84 22.09 12.69
N LEU A 299 28.07 23.37 12.36
CA LEU A 299 27.15 24.10 11.48
C LEU A 299 27.15 23.52 10.06
N ASP A 300 28.34 23.16 9.55
CA ASP A 300 28.45 22.51 8.24
C ASP A 300 27.81 21.12 8.24
N LEU A 301 28.01 20.31 9.28
CA LEU A 301 27.31 19.02 9.46
C LEU A 301 25.80 19.20 9.43
N SER A 302 25.27 20.19 10.15
CA SER A 302 23.83 20.50 10.17
C SER A 302 23.30 20.87 8.79
N LYS A 303 24.06 21.65 7.98
CA LYS A 303 23.69 21.98 6.60
C LYS A 303 23.70 20.75 5.70
N VAL A 304 24.67 19.85 5.86
CA VAL A 304 24.75 18.58 5.12
C VAL A 304 23.53 17.71 5.42
N GLU A 305 23.21 17.51 6.71
CA GLU A 305 22.07 16.69 7.14
C GLU A 305 20.73 17.23 6.66
N SER A 306 20.54 18.54 6.70
CA SER A 306 19.30 19.17 6.23
C SER A 306 19.13 19.16 4.71
N GLY A 307 20.10 18.63 3.96
CA GLY A 307 20.08 18.65 2.50
C GLY A 307 20.25 20.05 1.87
N LYS A 308 20.57 21.05 2.69
CA LYS A 308 20.64 22.47 2.28
C LYS A 308 22.03 22.90 1.76
N ILE A 309 22.95 21.96 1.57
CA ILE A 309 24.22 22.29 0.90
C ILE A 309 23.93 22.53 -0.58
N GLU A 310 24.13 23.75 -1.01
CA GLU A 310 24.23 24.12 -2.41
C GLU A 310 25.68 24.04 -2.83
N PHE A 311 25.96 23.35 -3.94
CA PHE A 311 27.30 23.28 -4.52
C PHE A 311 27.42 24.35 -5.60
N HIS A 312 28.48 25.15 -5.51
CA HIS A 312 28.78 26.20 -6.47
C HIS A 312 29.95 25.75 -7.37
N ASN A 313 29.65 24.89 -8.34
CA ASN A 313 30.67 24.37 -9.25
C ASN A 313 31.22 25.47 -10.14
N LYS A 314 32.57 25.47 -10.28
CA LYS A 314 33.34 26.32 -11.17
C LYS A 314 34.40 25.48 -11.87
N ASP A 315 34.76 25.89 -13.07
CA ASP A 315 35.87 25.27 -13.78
C ASP A 315 37.19 25.78 -13.19
N ILE A 316 37.94 24.88 -12.56
CA ILE A 316 39.22 25.16 -11.93
C ILE A 316 40.27 24.15 -12.39
N LYS A 317 41.55 24.57 -12.42
CA LYS A 317 42.64 23.64 -12.59
C LYS A 317 42.94 22.93 -11.27
N ILE A 318 43.14 21.58 -11.35
CA ILE A 318 43.52 20.80 -10.15
C ILE A 318 44.84 21.31 -9.57
N SER A 319 45.77 21.68 -10.42
CA SER A 319 47.07 22.28 -10.01
C SER A 319 46.88 23.55 -9.18
N ASP A 320 45.94 24.46 -9.56
CA ASP A 320 45.68 25.68 -8.83
C ASP A 320 45.05 25.41 -7.47
N LEU A 321 44.09 24.44 -7.41
CA LEU A 321 43.50 23.99 -6.16
C LEU A 321 44.58 23.46 -5.20
N LEU A 322 45.37 22.49 -5.66
CA LEU A 322 46.44 21.88 -4.86
C LEU A 322 47.52 22.89 -4.44
N GLY A 323 47.94 23.77 -5.37
CA GLY A 323 48.89 24.85 -5.11
C GLY A 323 48.40 25.80 -4.02
N SER A 324 47.11 26.22 -4.09
CA SER A 324 46.54 27.12 -3.08
C SER A 324 46.47 26.49 -1.69
N VAL A 325 46.22 25.19 -1.60
CA VAL A 325 46.22 24.45 -0.33
C VAL A 325 47.65 24.22 0.16
N TYR A 326 48.60 23.92 -0.73
CA TYR A 326 50.01 23.79 -0.41
C TYR A 326 50.58 25.08 0.19
N ASP A 327 50.40 26.23 -0.47
CA ASP A 327 50.88 27.53 -0.01
C ASP A 327 50.36 27.92 1.39
N GLN A 328 49.16 27.46 1.73
CA GLN A 328 48.54 27.72 3.04
C GLN A 328 49.22 26.93 4.17
N PHE A 329 49.64 25.68 3.94
CA PHE A 329 50.21 24.81 4.95
C PHE A 329 51.75 24.78 4.97
N GLU A 330 52.43 25.17 3.88
CA GLU A 330 53.86 25.14 3.74
C GLU A 330 54.58 25.94 4.86
N PRO A 331 54.15 27.17 5.24
CA PRO A 331 54.82 27.91 6.32
C PRO A 331 54.75 27.18 7.68
N TYR A 332 53.60 26.51 7.97
CA TYR A 332 53.44 25.74 9.19
C TYR A 332 54.33 24.48 9.19
N CYS A 333 54.34 23.75 8.09
CA CYS A 333 55.16 22.54 7.94
C CYS A 333 56.67 22.89 8.06
N LYS A 334 57.12 23.96 7.42
CA LYS A 334 58.51 24.43 7.50
C LYS A 334 58.91 24.83 8.91
N ALA A 335 58.02 25.53 9.64
CA ALA A 335 58.28 25.92 11.03
C ALA A 335 58.39 24.73 12.00
N ASN A 336 57.76 23.60 11.66
CA ASN A 336 57.73 22.37 12.47
C ASN A 336 58.65 21.26 11.93
N ASN A 337 59.53 21.56 10.96
CA ASN A 337 60.46 20.60 10.32
C ASN A 337 59.74 19.39 9.69
N ILE A 338 58.58 19.60 9.05
CA ILE A 338 57.82 18.60 8.31
C ILE A 338 58.14 18.74 6.82
N GLU A 339 58.60 17.68 6.18
CA GLU A 339 58.75 17.65 4.72
C GLU A 339 57.37 17.68 4.04
N PHE A 340 57.03 18.83 3.46
CA PHE A 340 55.76 18.99 2.76
C PHE A 340 56.04 19.10 1.25
N VAL A 341 55.42 18.18 0.46
CA VAL A 341 55.71 18.05 -0.98
C VAL A 341 54.40 18.19 -1.76
N LEU A 342 54.45 18.98 -2.83
CA LEU A 342 53.40 19.08 -3.83
C LEU A 342 53.79 18.22 -5.04
N ASN A 343 52.95 17.21 -5.36
CA ASN A 343 53.17 16.34 -6.50
C ASN A 343 52.00 16.51 -7.53
N VAL A 344 52.26 17.21 -8.62
CA VAL A 344 51.32 17.47 -9.71
C VAL A 344 51.87 16.86 -10.98
N GLU A 345 51.18 15.83 -11.52
CA GLU A 345 51.58 15.14 -12.74
C GLU A 345 51.11 15.85 -14.00
N ASP A 346 49.86 16.37 -13.97
CA ASP A 346 49.23 17.06 -15.11
C ASP A 346 48.70 18.42 -14.72
N SER A 347 49.45 19.48 -15.00
CA SER A 347 49.12 20.86 -14.59
C SER A 347 47.93 21.48 -15.33
N ASP A 348 47.43 20.85 -16.41
CA ASP A 348 46.42 21.45 -17.28
C ASP A 348 45.01 20.83 -17.12
N VAL A 349 44.81 19.93 -16.18
CA VAL A 349 43.49 19.30 -15.92
C VAL A 349 42.55 20.31 -15.32
N VAL A 350 41.45 20.58 -16.05
CA VAL A 350 40.35 21.43 -15.60
C VAL A 350 39.15 20.56 -15.22
N VAL A 351 38.59 20.80 -14.05
CA VAL A 351 37.43 20.08 -13.51
C VAL A 351 36.37 21.07 -13.04
N SER A 352 35.09 20.69 -13.19
CA SER A 352 33.95 21.51 -12.76
C SER A 352 33.52 21.10 -11.36
N VAL A 353 33.97 21.80 -10.34
CA VAL A 353 33.81 21.43 -8.92
C VAL A 353 33.57 22.63 -8.02
N ASP A 354 33.06 22.37 -6.81
CA ASP A 354 33.07 23.41 -5.76
C ASP A 354 34.40 23.45 -5.05
N GLU A 355 35.19 24.48 -5.41
CA GLU A 355 36.53 24.72 -4.91
C GLU A 355 36.59 24.78 -3.38
N ASN A 356 35.63 25.46 -2.74
CA ASN A 356 35.63 25.65 -1.29
C ASN A 356 35.38 24.32 -0.57
N ARG A 357 34.51 23.48 -1.10
CA ARG A 357 34.23 22.16 -0.51
C ARG A 357 35.39 21.20 -0.69
N LEU A 358 36.05 21.20 -1.85
CA LEU A 358 37.24 20.39 -2.03
C LEU A 358 38.42 20.88 -1.17
N LYS A 359 38.61 22.21 -1.02
CA LYS A 359 39.57 22.75 -0.06
C LYS A 359 39.29 22.28 1.36
N GLN A 360 38.00 22.25 1.77
CA GLN A 360 37.60 21.76 3.08
C GLN A 360 37.97 20.28 3.28
N VAL A 361 37.76 19.43 2.26
CA VAL A 361 38.18 18.02 2.29
C VAL A 361 39.69 17.90 2.43
N LEU A 362 40.44 18.61 1.61
CA LEU A 362 41.91 18.59 1.64
C LEU A 362 42.47 19.11 2.97
N HIS A 363 41.88 20.17 3.52
CA HIS A 363 42.28 20.69 4.86
C HIS A 363 42.06 19.64 5.95
N ASN A 364 40.96 18.90 5.90
CA ASN A 364 40.72 17.82 6.86
C ASN A 364 41.72 16.67 6.71
N PHE A 365 42.07 16.28 5.48
CA PHE A 365 43.06 15.23 5.22
C PHE A 365 44.44 15.67 5.69
N ILE A 366 44.86 16.91 5.38
CA ILE A 366 46.16 17.45 5.82
C ILE A 366 46.19 17.62 7.35
N SER A 367 45.12 18.12 7.95
CA SER A 367 45.02 18.22 9.41
C SER A 367 45.18 16.87 10.10
N ASN A 368 44.58 15.81 9.53
CA ASN A 368 44.76 14.46 10.02
C ASN A 368 46.22 14.00 9.85
N ALA A 369 46.84 14.23 8.68
CA ALA A 369 48.23 13.91 8.44
C ALA A 369 49.17 14.62 9.44
N LEU A 370 48.91 15.88 9.76
CA LEU A 370 49.68 16.64 10.76
C LEU A 370 49.50 16.11 12.20
N ASN A 371 48.29 15.73 12.55
CA ASN A 371 47.93 15.29 13.90
C ASN A 371 48.36 13.86 14.24
N TYR A 372 48.41 12.97 13.23
CA TYR A 372 48.72 11.54 13.41
C TYR A 372 50.07 11.12 12.82
N ASN A 373 50.91 12.08 12.43
CA ASN A 373 52.29 11.81 12.01
C ASN A 373 53.22 11.82 13.23
N ASP A 374 53.63 10.65 13.67
CA ASP A 374 54.54 10.44 14.79
C ASP A 374 55.92 9.93 14.34
N SER A 375 56.25 10.07 13.06
CA SER A 375 57.55 9.73 12.49
C SER A 375 58.65 10.67 12.99
N ASP A 376 59.85 10.13 13.15
CA ASP A 376 61.08 10.95 13.48
C ASP A 376 61.41 11.92 12.34
N SER A 377 60.98 11.65 11.14
CA SER A 377 61.14 12.50 9.95
C SER A 377 59.80 12.64 9.25
N PRO A 378 58.90 13.52 9.76
CA PRO A 378 57.53 13.61 9.26
C PRO A 378 57.52 14.15 7.83
N LYS A 379 56.80 13.42 6.97
CA LYS A 379 56.62 13.73 5.55
C LYS A 379 55.16 13.71 5.17
N ILE A 380 54.70 14.75 4.48
CA ILE A 380 53.34 14.84 3.93
C ILE A 380 53.45 15.18 2.45
N ILE A 381 52.66 14.46 1.62
CA ILE A 381 52.60 14.72 0.19
C ILE A 381 51.14 14.99 -0.16
N ILE A 382 50.90 16.15 -0.77
CA ILE A 382 49.64 16.43 -1.45
C ILE A 382 49.83 16.31 -2.94
N GLY A 383 48.94 15.62 -3.64
CA GLY A 383 49.14 15.43 -5.08
C GLY A 383 47.95 14.86 -5.80
N GLU A 384 48.17 14.67 -7.08
CA GLU A 384 47.28 13.98 -7.98
C GLU A 384 47.97 12.82 -8.69
N GLU A 385 47.20 11.83 -9.10
CA GLU A 385 47.67 10.73 -9.96
C GLU A 385 46.52 10.26 -10.82
N LYS A 386 46.80 9.71 -12.00
CA LYS A 386 45.77 9.16 -12.90
C LYS A 386 45.55 7.69 -12.60
N VAL A 387 44.33 7.31 -12.17
CA VAL A 387 43.94 5.93 -11.82
C VAL A 387 42.63 5.56 -12.56
N ASP A 388 42.68 4.51 -13.36
CA ASP A 388 41.54 3.97 -14.07
C ASP A 388 40.70 5.00 -14.87
N GLY A 389 41.34 6.03 -15.38
CA GLY A 389 40.71 7.09 -16.17
C GLY A 389 40.14 8.26 -15.36
N ALA A 390 40.19 8.20 -14.03
CA ALA A 390 39.86 9.29 -13.12
C ALA A 390 41.13 9.98 -12.61
N TYR A 391 41.00 11.23 -12.12
CA TYR A 391 42.06 11.94 -11.43
C TYR A 391 41.87 11.73 -9.92
N ARG A 392 42.80 10.96 -9.33
CA ARG A 392 42.88 10.74 -7.87
C ARG A 392 43.66 11.86 -7.21
N ILE A 393 42.97 12.63 -6.36
CA ILE A 393 43.60 13.62 -5.48
C ILE A 393 43.83 12.94 -4.14
N TYR A 394 45.06 13.10 -3.60
CA TYR A 394 45.46 12.41 -2.38
C TYR A 394 46.28 13.27 -1.43
N VAL A 395 46.22 12.90 -0.17
CA VAL A 395 47.16 13.35 0.88
C VAL A 395 47.77 12.10 1.49
N TYR A 396 49.08 12.01 1.39
CA TYR A 396 49.92 10.94 1.97
C TYR A 396 50.69 11.45 3.18
N ASP A 397 50.79 10.63 4.21
CA ASP A 397 51.65 10.85 5.36
C ASP A 397 52.40 9.55 5.73
N ASN A 398 53.61 9.66 6.29
CA ASN A 398 54.40 8.57 6.81
C ASN A 398 54.24 8.39 8.34
N GLY A 399 53.01 8.61 8.82
CA GLY A 399 52.66 8.55 10.24
C GLY A 399 52.23 7.20 10.75
N SER A 400 51.37 7.18 11.78
CA SER A 400 50.95 5.97 12.50
C SER A 400 50.13 4.98 11.70
N GLY A 401 49.63 5.38 10.53
CA GLY A 401 48.75 4.51 9.69
C GLY A 401 47.47 4.13 10.36
N VAL A 402 46.59 3.44 9.61
CA VAL A 402 45.27 2.97 10.05
C VAL A 402 45.23 1.44 9.99
N LYS A 403 44.71 0.81 11.05
CA LYS A 403 44.52 -0.64 11.07
C LYS A 403 43.45 -1.05 10.10
N GLU A 404 43.53 -2.26 9.51
CA GLU A 404 42.59 -2.76 8.54
C GLU A 404 41.13 -2.76 9.05
N GLU A 405 40.93 -3.15 10.31
CA GLU A 405 39.64 -3.19 10.97
C GLU A 405 38.97 -1.81 11.19
N ASP A 406 39.74 -0.73 11.05
CA ASP A 406 39.32 0.64 11.32
C ASP A 406 39.10 1.46 10.04
N LYS A 407 39.64 1.00 8.88
CA LYS A 407 39.57 1.74 7.60
C LYS A 407 38.16 2.15 7.19
N ASP A 408 37.16 1.29 7.43
CA ASP A 408 35.76 1.63 7.16
C ASP A 408 35.14 2.48 8.28
N LYS A 409 35.61 2.32 9.52
CA LYS A 409 35.03 2.96 10.69
C LYS A 409 35.44 4.40 10.87
N ILE A 410 36.66 4.79 10.40
CA ILE A 410 37.15 6.17 10.52
C ILE A 410 36.28 7.21 9.80
N TRP A 411 35.47 6.78 8.86
CA TRP A 411 34.49 7.61 8.16
C TRP A 411 33.17 7.79 8.93
N ASN A 412 33.02 7.07 10.07
CA ASN A 412 31.87 7.25 10.94
C ASN A 412 32.06 8.42 11.88
N ARG A 413 31.00 9.12 12.18
CA ARG A 413 31.00 10.28 13.07
C ARG A 413 31.52 9.93 14.45
N TYR A 414 32.38 10.77 15.03
CA TYR A 414 32.97 10.62 16.36
C TYR A 414 33.81 9.34 16.55
N TYR A 415 34.13 8.63 15.48
CA TYR A 415 35.02 7.48 15.58
C TYR A 415 36.46 7.95 15.75
N LYS A 416 37.16 7.43 16.77
CA LYS A 416 38.55 7.67 17.06
C LYS A 416 39.21 6.32 17.27
N VAL A 417 40.34 6.08 16.58
CA VAL A 417 41.08 4.79 16.54
C VAL A 417 41.63 4.38 17.92
N ASP A 418 42.01 5.35 18.77
CA ASP A 418 42.61 5.07 20.09
C ASP A 418 41.97 5.90 21.20
N LYS A 419 41.33 5.21 22.16
CA LYS A 419 40.82 5.82 23.40
C LYS A 419 41.87 5.96 24.51
N GLU A 420 43.05 5.34 24.35
CA GLU A 420 44.03 5.19 25.44
C GLU A 420 45.31 6.06 25.30
N HIS A 421 45.60 6.65 24.14
CA HIS A 421 46.80 7.45 23.95
C HIS A 421 46.64 8.90 24.43
N LYS A 422 47.68 9.45 25.07
CA LYS A 422 47.76 10.82 25.59
C LYS A 422 47.50 11.94 24.54
N ARG A 423 47.42 11.57 23.23
CA ARG A 423 47.09 12.45 22.10
C ARG A 423 45.61 12.37 21.68
N SER A 424 44.75 11.58 22.38
CA SER A 424 43.32 11.41 22.05
C SER A 424 42.48 12.68 22.15
N HIS A 425 43.07 13.80 22.59
CA HIS A 425 42.38 15.08 22.68
C HIS A 425 42.44 15.91 21.38
N ILE A 426 43.14 15.44 20.34
CA ILE A 426 43.32 16.18 19.08
C ILE A 426 42.31 15.67 18.06
N GLY A 427 41.29 16.48 17.74
CA GLY A 427 40.28 16.23 16.72
C GLY A 427 38.90 15.92 17.27
N SER A 428 37.84 16.47 16.63
CA SER A 428 36.45 16.30 16.98
C SER A 428 35.89 14.91 16.55
N GLY A 429 36.57 14.18 15.65
CA GLY A 429 36.05 13.00 15.00
C GLY A 429 34.90 13.29 14.00
N ILE A 430 34.70 14.55 13.65
CA ILE A 430 33.70 15.02 12.68
C ILE A 430 34.34 15.21 11.31
N GLY A 431 35.63 15.57 11.21
CA GLY A 431 36.27 15.97 9.96
C GLY A 431 36.18 14.95 8.84
N LEU A 432 36.53 13.67 9.08
CA LEU A 432 36.44 12.61 8.06
C LEU A 432 34.99 12.27 7.70
N SER A 433 34.07 12.32 8.66
CA SER A 433 32.66 12.10 8.36
C SER A 433 32.03 13.23 7.52
N LEU A 434 32.48 14.47 7.75
CA LEU A 434 32.11 15.61 6.91
C LEU A 434 32.71 15.48 5.49
N CYS A 435 33.97 15.02 5.36
CA CYS A 435 34.55 14.70 4.06
C CYS A 435 33.72 13.65 3.31
N LYS A 436 33.38 12.57 3.98
CA LYS A 436 32.48 11.53 3.43
C LYS A 436 31.19 12.15 2.92
N ASP A 437 30.48 12.90 3.76
CA ASP A 437 29.17 13.48 3.41
C ASP A 437 29.27 14.46 2.22
N ILE A 438 30.37 15.23 2.10
CA ILE A 438 30.67 16.13 0.97
C ILE A 438 30.91 15.30 -0.31
N LEU A 439 31.82 14.31 -0.24
CA LEU A 439 32.25 13.51 -1.39
C LEU A 439 31.10 12.61 -1.91
N ASP A 440 30.31 12.01 -1.01
CA ASP A 440 29.11 11.24 -1.36
C ASP A 440 28.10 12.10 -2.15
N LYS A 441 27.87 13.36 -1.72
CA LYS A 441 26.96 14.28 -2.40
C LYS A 441 27.51 14.79 -3.74
N MET A 442 28.83 14.89 -3.88
CA MET A 442 29.49 15.21 -5.16
C MET A 442 29.58 13.99 -6.09
N GLY A 443 29.24 12.77 -5.60
CA GLY A 443 29.31 11.54 -6.37
C GLY A 443 30.73 11.02 -6.59
N TYR A 444 31.69 11.42 -5.75
CA TYR A 444 33.08 11.01 -5.86
C TYR A 444 33.38 9.75 -5.05
N LYS A 445 34.23 8.90 -5.59
CA LYS A 445 34.79 7.77 -4.84
C LYS A 445 35.87 8.30 -3.91
N TYR A 446 35.98 7.76 -2.72
CA TYR A 446 37.01 8.12 -1.74
C TYR A 446 37.41 6.89 -0.95
N GLY A 447 38.57 7.01 -0.29
CA GLY A 447 39.06 5.91 0.53
C GLY A 447 40.34 6.27 1.25
N VAL A 448 40.89 5.26 1.93
CA VAL A 448 42.20 5.30 2.56
C VAL A 448 43.00 4.06 2.17
N ASP A 449 44.18 4.28 1.62
CA ASP A 449 45.21 3.26 1.48
C ASP A 449 46.21 3.47 2.63
N SER A 450 46.41 2.47 3.47
CA SER A 450 47.21 2.65 4.69
C SER A 450 47.77 1.34 5.17
N VAL A 451 48.98 1.40 5.68
CA VAL A 451 49.64 0.30 6.43
C VAL A 451 49.91 0.79 7.84
N TYR A 452 49.40 0.07 8.84
CA TYR A 452 49.53 0.44 10.24
C TYR A 452 51.00 0.57 10.64
N LYS A 453 51.38 1.70 11.24
CA LYS A 453 52.73 2.15 11.62
C LYS A 453 53.69 2.42 10.47
N GLU A 454 53.19 2.61 9.26
CA GLU A 454 54.05 2.94 8.12
C GLU A 454 53.56 4.18 7.38
N TYR A 455 52.29 4.21 6.96
CA TYR A 455 51.75 5.36 6.21
C TYR A 455 50.21 5.37 6.17
N SER A 456 49.65 6.55 5.86
CA SER A 456 48.30 6.70 5.37
C SER A 456 48.25 7.53 4.10
N LYS A 457 47.38 7.16 3.14
CA LYS A 457 47.06 7.90 1.93
C LYS A 457 45.54 8.03 1.80
N PHE A 458 45.01 9.16 2.22
CA PHE A 458 43.60 9.52 2.02
C PHE A 458 43.41 10.05 0.61
N TYR A 459 42.38 9.65 -0.08
CA TYR A 459 42.17 10.03 -1.47
C TYR A 459 40.68 10.17 -1.84
N PHE A 460 40.43 10.88 -2.92
CA PHE A 460 39.15 10.87 -3.65
C PHE A 460 39.38 10.98 -5.15
N ASP A 461 38.47 10.41 -5.93
CA ASP A 461 38.58 10.30 -7.38
C ASP A 461 37.59 11.26 -8.04
N ILE A 462 38.09 12.17 -8.90
CA ILE A 462 37.28 13.04 -9.76
C ILE A 462 37.22 12.41 -11.15
N LEU A 463 36.01 12.20 -11.65
CA LEU A 463 35.75 11.57 -12.96
C LEU A 463 35.84 12.60 -14.08
#